data_af627746155f40a6f0b76ea0e3315250
#
_entry.id   af627746155f40a6f0b76ea0e3315250
#
_cell.length_a   1.000
_cell.length_b   1.000
_cell.length_c   1.000
_cell.angle_alpha   90.00
_cell.angle_beta   90.00
_cell.angle_gamma   90.00
#
_symmetry.space_group_name_H-M   'P 1'
#
loop_
_entity.id
_entity.type
_entity.pdbx_description
1 polymer ?
#
loop_
_entity_poly.entity_id
_entity_poly.type
_entity_poly.pdbx_seq_one_letter_code
_entity_poly.pdbx_strand_id
1 'polypeptide(L)'
;MKPAMNPDQQQLTSEEPQTAPITVEAQTVPTMAWVYLALSVAGAILPWLANWDFVQTYGSGFDLGRFLALANANPASQSFARDLAVMATALTIWMVIESRRLKMRGLGWVLLSCITIAFTFGAPLFLHLRERRLAELQRLGRPG
;
A
#
# COMPACT_ATOMS: atom_id res chain seq x y z
N MET A 1 20.87 -55.71 45.23
CA MET A 1 21.94 -54.94 44.61
C MET A 1 21.32 -54.09 43.47
N LYS A 2 21.16 -52.80 43.70
CA LYS A 2 20.50 -51.88 42.71
C LYS A 2 21.62 -51.33 41.79
N PRO A 3 21.48 -51.41 40.48
CA PRO A 3 22.50 -50.84 39.59
C PRO A 3 22.54 -49.31 39.74
N ALA A 4 23.71 -48.73 39.86
CA ALA A 4 23.95 -47.31 39.90
C ALA A 4 23.57 -46.70 38.56
N MET A 5 22.70 -45.72 38.56
CA MET A 5 22.25 -44.96 37.39
C MET A 5 23.35 -44.02 36.91
N ASN A 6 23.70 -44.08 35.64
CA ASN A 6 24.75 -43.33 34.99
C ASN A 6 24.48 -41.82 35.09
N PRO A 7 25.42 -40.97 35.54
CA PRO A 7 25.24 -39.54 35.66
C PRO A 7 24.86 -38.83 34.35
N ASP A 8 25.21 -39.42 33.19
CA ASP A 8 24.85 -38.85 31.88
C ASP A 8 23.34 -38.95 31.55
N GLN A 9 22.60 -39.82 32.23
CA GLN A 9 21.14 -39.90 32.04
C GLN A 9 20.33 -38.90 32.89
N GLN A 10 20.98 -38.29 33.88
CA GLN A 10 20.33 -37.27 34.70
C GLN A 10 20.30 -35.89 34.03
N GLN A 11 21.18 -35.66 33.05
CA GLN A 11 21.18 -34.39 32.29
C GLN A 11 20.10 -34.31 31.21
N LEU A 12 19.61 -35.45 30.72
CA LEU A 12 18.59 -35.50 29.66
C LEU A 12 17.15 -35.24 30.15
N THR A 13 16.93 -35.23 31.47
CA THR A 13 15.58 -35.03 32.05
C THR A 13 15.34 -33.59 32.57
N SER A 14 16.31 -32.67 32.42
CA SER A 14 16.21 -31.32 32.95
C SER A 14 15.95 -30.23 31.90
N GLU A 15 15.90 -30.59 30.60
CA GLU A 15 15.45 -29.67 29.54
C GLU A 15 13.92 -29.78 29.36
N GLU A 16 13.19 -29.32 30.37
CA GLU A 16 11.83 -28.91 30.18
C GLU A 16 11.80 -27.81 29.11
N PRO A 17 11.06 -27.95 28.00
CA PRO A 17 10.99 -26.88 27.03
C PRO A 17 10.40 -25.66 27.70
N GLN A 18 11.24 -24.68 27.97
CA GLN A 18 10.88 -23.37 28.50
C GLN A 18 10.02 -22.70 27.44
N THR A 19 8.73 -23.00 27.47
CA THR A 19 7.70 -22.25 26.74
C THR A 19 7.67 -20.85 27.34
N ALA A 20 8.61 -20.01 26.87
CA ALA A 20 8.50 -18.59 27.07
C ALA A 20 7.10 -18.17 26.60
N PRO A 21 6.32 -17.44 27.38
CA PRO A 21 5.04 -16.96 26.93
C PRO A 21 5.28 -16.15 25.66
N ILE A 22 4.67 -16.60 24.55
CA ILE A 22 4.63 -15.81 23.32
C ILE A 22 3.80 -14.59 23.69
N THR A 23 4.46 -13.53 24.14
CA THR A 23 3.88 -12.21 24.21
C THR A 23 3.55 -11.85 22.78
N VAL A 24 2.30 -12.08 22.41
CA VAL A 24 1.72 -11.53 21.18
C VAL A 24 1.69 -10.03 21.39
N GLU A 25 2.84 -9.41 21.13
CA GLU A 25 2.95 -7.97 21.06
C GLU A 25 1.93 -7.56 19.97
N ALA A 26 0.92 -6.82 20.40
CA ALA A 26 -0.08 -6.28 19.50
C ALA A 26 0.66 -5.38 18.52
N GLN A 27 1.10 -5.95 17.38
CA GLN A 27 1.79 -5.19 16.34
C GLN A 27 0.78 -4.16 15.82
N THR A 28 0.96 -2.95 16.29
CA THR A 28 0.28 -1.77 15.79
C THR A 28 0.45 -1.71 14.27
N VAL A 29 -0.61 -1.32 13.60
CA VAL A 29 -0.56 -1.06 12.14
C VAL A 29 0.68 -0.20 11.88
N PRO A 30 1.57 -0.60 10.95
CA PRO A 30 2.84 0.09 10.77
C PRO A 30 2.59 1.58 10.51
N THR A 31 3.37 2.43 11.16
CA THR A 31 3.24 3.91 11.06
C THR A 31 3.18 4.37 9.61
N MET A 32 3.91 3.69 8.71
CA MET A 32 3.89 3.95 7.27
C MET A 32 2.51 3.79 6.64
N ALA A 33 1.68 2.87 7.11
CA ALA A 33 0.32 2.72 6.58
C ALA A 33 -0.53 3.97 6.83
N TRP A 34 -0.35 4.64 7.97
CA TRP A 34 -1.03 5.91 8.26
C TRP A 34 -0.51 7.06 7.42
N VAL A 35 0.79 7.10 7.15
CA VAL A 35 1.38 8.08 6.22
C VAL A 35 0.79 7.92 4.82
N TYR A 36 0.69 6.68 4.31
CA TYR A 36 0.08 6.43 3.01
C TYR A 36 -1.41 6.77 2.97
N LEU A 37 -2.13 6.55 4.06
CA LEU A 37 -3.53 6.97 4.14
C LEU A 37 -3.66 8.50 4.09
N ALA A 38 -2.82 9.22 4.82
CA ALA A 38 -2.79 10.68 4.79
C ALA A 38 -2.46 11.22 3.39
N LEU A 39 -1.48 10.62 2.71
CA LEU A 39 -1.14 10.95 1.32
C LEU A 39 -2.29 10.63 0.35
N SER A 40 -3.03 9.56 0.58
CA SER A 40 -4.21 9.22 -0.21
C SER A 40 -5.28 10.30 -0.08
N VAL A 41 -5.59 10.73 1.14
CA VAL A 41 -6.57 11.80 1.40
C VAL A 41 -6.12 13.11 0.74
N ALA A 42 -4.85 13.50 0.90
CA ALA A 42 -4.30 14.67 0.24
C ALA A 42 -4.38 14.55 -1.28
N GLY A 43 -4.07 13.37 -1.82
CA GLY A 43 -4.14 13.05 -3.25
C GLY A 43 -5.57 13.02 -3.83
N ALA A 44 -6.59 12.93 -2.99
CA ALA A 44 -7.98 13.16 -3.39
C ALA A 44 -8.31 14.67 -3.41
N ILE A 45 -7.94 15.36 -2.34
CA ILE A 45 -8.36 16.76 -2.13
C ILE A 45 -7.67 17.71 -3.12
N LEU A 46 -6.34 17.62 -3.26
CA LEU A 46 -5.57 18.60 -4.05
C LEU A 46 -5.97 18.60 -5.54
N PRO A 47 -6.09 17.47 -6.24
CA PRO A 47 -6.56 17.48 -7.63
C PRO A 47 -8.01 17.96 -7.77
N TRP A 48 -8.86 17.65 -6.77
CA TRP A 48 -10.25 18.11 -6.79
C TRP A 48 -10.35 19.63 -6.67
N LEU A 49 -9.54 20.26 -5.83
CA LEU A 49 -9.49 21.72 -5.75
C LEU A 49 -9.05 22.35 -7.08
N ALA A 50 -8.00 21.80 -7.71
CA ALA A 50 -7.57 22.26 -9.03
C ALA A 50 -8.63 22.05 -10.12
N ASN A 51 -9.34 20.93 -10.10
CA ASN A 51 -10.44 20.66 -11.03
C ASN A 51 -11.62 21.62 -10.78
N TRP A 52 -11.89 21.98 -9.54
CA TRP A 52 -12.90 22.97 -9.19
C TRP A 52 -12.53 24.35 -9.74
N ASP A 53 -11.29 24.79 -9.54
CA ASP A 53 -10.78 26.06 -10.10
C ASP A 53 -10.86 26.06 -11.63
N PHE A 54 -10.56 24.92 -12.28
CA PHE A 54 -10.72 24.76 -13.71
C PHE A 54 -12.17 24.99 -14.16
N VAL A 55 -13.14 24.37 -13.47
CA VAL A 55 -14.56 24.52 -13.78
C VAL A 55 -15.02 25.97 -13.56
N GLN A 56 -14.56 26.63 -12.50
CA GLN A 56 -14.89 28.04 -12.23
C GLN A 56 -14.33 28.98 -13.30
N THR A 57 -13.11 28.69 -13.79
CA THR A 57 -12.43 29.52 -14.77
C THR A 57 -12.98 29.36 -16.19
N TYR A 58 -13.34 28.14 -16.57
CA TYR A 58 -13.69 27.80 -17.97
C TYR A 58 -15.17 27.51 -18.19
N GLY A 59 -15.98 27.43 -17.14
CA GLY A 59 -17.48 27.39 -17.19
C GLY A 59 -18.08 26.03 -17.48
N SER A 60 -19.35 25.88 -17.18
CA SER A 60 -20.33 24.83 -17.53
C SER A 60 -19.97 23.35 -17.31
N GLY A 61 -19.05 23.00 -16.39
CA GLY A 61 -18.69 21.62 -16.06
C GLY A 61 -17.27 21.25 -16.47
N PHE A 62 -16.83 20.06 -16.12
CA PHE A 62 -15.48 19.57 -16.41
C PHE A 62 -15.38 19.12 -17.88
N ASP A 63 -14.71 19.92 -18.70
CA ASP A 63 -14.41 19.60 -20.10
C ASP A 63 -13.05 18.91 -20.20
N LEU A 64 -13.06 17.58 -20.34
CA LEU A 64 -11.86 16.77 -20.45
C LEU A 64 -11.02 17.12 -21.70
N GLY A 65 -11.68 17.45 -22.82
CA GLY A 65 -10.98 17.82 -24.07
C GLY A 65 -10.18 19.10 -23.87
N ARG A 66 -10.79 20.11 -23.29
CA ARG A 66 -10.14 21.39 -22.97
C ARG A 66 -9.05 21.22 -21.92
N PHE A 67 -9.31 20.41 -20.88
CA PHE A 67 -8.29 20.09 -19.86
C PHE A 67 -7.04 19.45 -20.49
N LEU A 68 -7.21 18.46 -21.35
CA LEU A 68 -6.09 17.81 -22.04
C LEU A 68 -5.37 18.76 -23.01
N ALA A 69 -6.10 19.62 -23.70
CA ALA A 69 -5.51 20.65 -24.57
C ALA A 69 -4.62 21.62 -23.77
N LEU A 70 -5.11 22.09 -22.62
CA LEU A 70 -4.34 22.96 -21.74
C LEU A 70 -3.15 22.27 -21.08
N ALA A 71 -3.31 20.99 -20.69
CA ALA A 71 -2.21 20.17 -20.16
C ALA A 71 -1.09 19.95 -21.20
N ASN A 72 -1.38 20.14 -22.49
CA ASN A 72 -0.43 20.03 -23.60
C ASN A 72 -0.14 21.37 -24.28
N ALA A 73 -0.53 22.49 -23.69
CA ALA A 73 -0.44 23.81 -24.32
C ALA A 73 1.00 24.32 -24.53
N ASN A 74 1.96 23.83 -23.75
CA ASN A 74 3.36 24.22 -23.87
C ASN A 74 4.30 23.04 -23.56
N PRO A 75 5.60 23.14 -23.97
CA PRO A 75 6.55 22.04 -23.75
C PRO A 75 6.74 21.63 -22.30
N ALA A 76 6.64 22.56 -21.35
CA ALA A 76 6.82 22.26 -19.93
C ALA A 76 5.65 21.40 -19.39
N SER A 77 4.40 21.81 -19.68
CA SER A 77 3.22 21.01 -19.28
C SER A 77 3.18 19.65 -19.97
N GLN A 78 3.61 19.56 -21.26
CA GLN A 78 3.76 18.28 -21.96
C GLN A 78 4.78 17.35 -21.28
N SER A 79 5.90 17.89 -20.79
CA SER A 79 6.91 17.12 -20.07
C SER A 79 6.31 16.48 -18.81
N PHE A 80 5.64 17.29 -17.99
CA PHE A 80 4.94 16.78 -16.79
C PHE A 80 3.86 15.73 -17.11
N ALA A 81 3.06 15.97 -18.14
CA ALA A 81 2.01 15.04 -18.53
C ALA A 81 2.59 13.68 -18.97
N ARG A 82 3.70 13.69 -19.71
CA ARG A 82 4.38 12.46 -20.14
C ARG A 82 5.04 11.72 -18.99
N ASP A 83 5.73 12.44 -18.11
CA ASP A 83 6.31 11.88 -16.87
C ASP A 83 5.24 11.20 -16.03
N LEU A 84 4.13 11.90 -15.77
CA LEU A 84 3.02 11.36 -15.01
C LEU A 84 2.43 10.12 -15.68
N ALA A 85 2.28 10.09 -17.00
CA ALA A 85 1.77 8.94 -17.74
C ALA A 85 2.69 7.73 -17.61
N VAL A 86 4.01 7.90 -17.74
CA VAL A 86 5.00 6.83 -17.58
C VAL A 86 4.99 6.30 -16.14
N MET A 87 5.04 7.20 -15.16
CA MET A 87 5.01 6.82 -13.73
C MET A 87 3.71 6.11 -13.35
N ALA A 88 2.56 6.61 -13.80
CA ALA A 88 1.27 5.98 -13.55
C ALA A 88 1.19 4.58 -14.17
N THR A 89 1.73 4.41 -15.39
CA THR A 89 1.78 3.10 -16.05
C THR A 89 2.68 2.12 -15.28
N ALA A 90 3.89 2.54 -14.93
CA ALA A 90 4.83 1.71 -14.18
C ALA A 90 4.27 1.29 -12.81
N LEU A 91 3.70 2.24 -12.07
CA LEU A 91 3.07 1.96 -10.77
C LEU A 91 1.85 1.03 -10.92
N THR A 92 1.02 1.20 -11.94
CA THR A 92 -0.13 0.33 -12.19
C THR A 92 0.33 -1.12 -12.43
N ILE A 93 1.35 -1.33 -13.26
CA ILE A 93 1.93 -2.65 -13.51
C ILE A 93 2.46 -3.25 -12.20
N TRP A 94 3.21 -2.46 -11.44
CA TRP A 94 3.74 -2.89 -10.15
C TRP A 94 2.62 -3.25 -9.16
N MET A 95 1.57 -2.44 -9.05
CA MET A 95 0.41 -2.70 -8.18
C MET A 95 -0.28 -4.03 -8.53
N VAL A 96 -0.41 -4.34 -9.82
CA VAL A 96 -0.98 -5.61 -10.29
C VAL A 96 -0.11 -6.79 -9.89
N ILE A 97 1.21 -6.71 -10.12
CA ILE A 97 2.16 -7.76 -9.78
C ILE A 97 2.18 -7.99 -8.26
N GLU A 98 2.31 -6.92 -7.48
CA GLU A 98 2.40 -6.98 -6.02
C GLU A 98 1.10 -7.49 -5.39
N SER A 99 -0.05 -7.05 -5.89
CA SER A 99 -1.36 -7.53 -5.43
C SER A 99 -1.52 -9.03 -5.66
N ARG A 100 -1.06 -9.55 -6.80
CA ARG A 100 -1.07 -10.98 -7.09
C ARG A 100 -0.11 -11.73 -6.16
N ARG A 101 1.08 -11.20 -5.93
CA ARG A 101 2.08 -11.77 -5.02
C ARG A 101 1.53 -11.92 -3.60
N LEU A 102 0.91 -10.89 -3.07
CA LEU A 102 0.37 -10.86 -1.71
C LEU A 102 -1.05 -11.44 -1.60
N LYS A 103 -1.62 -11.94 -2.72
CA LYS A 103 -3.00 -12.45 -2.79
C LYS A 103 -4.01 -11.43 -2.22
N MET A 104 -3.84 -10.16 -2.54
CA MET A 104 -4.74 -9.09 -2.09
C MET A 104 -6.06 -9.16 -2.86
N ARG A 105 -7.17 -9.04 -2.12
CA ARG A 105 -8.50 -8.89 -2.71
C ARG A 105 -8.84 -7.40 -2.79
N GLY A 106 -9.50 -6.99 -3.89
CA GLY A 106 -9.98 -5.61 -4.01
C GLY A 106 -9.10 -4.68 -4.86
N LEU A 107 -8.04 -5.18 -5.53
CA LEU A 107 -7.24 -4.39 -6.45
C LEU A 107 -8.11 -3.66 -7.49
N GLY A 108 -9.16 -4.30 -7.99
CA GLY A 108 -10.08 -3.68 -8.97
C GLY A 108 -10.70 -2.38 -8.46
N TRP A 109 -11.09 -2.32 -7.19
CA TRP A 109 -11.62 -1.10 -6.58
C TRP A 109 -10.57 0.01 -6.46
N VAL A 110 -9.33 -0.37 -6.15
CA VAL A 110 -8.21 0.58 -6.10
C VAL A 110 -7.92 1.14 -7.50
N LEU A 111 -7.85 0.29 -8.52
CA LEU A 111 -7.64 0.74 -9.91
C LEU A 111 -8.81 1.60 -10.40
N LEU A 112 -10.04 1.24 -10.05
CA LEU A 112 -11.21 2.07 -10.35
C LEU A 112 -11.08 3.44 -9.69
N SER A 113 -10.66 3.52 -8.44
CA SER A 113 -10.45 4.80 -7.74
C SER A 113 -9.32 5.64 -8.35
N CYS A 114 -8.28 5.01 -8.92
CA CYS A 114 -7.25 5.73 -9.68
C CYS A 114 -7.83 6.47 -10.90
N ILE A 115 -8.85 5.90 -11.53
CA ILE A 115 -9.46 6.45 -12.74
C ILE A 115 -10.57 7.46 -12.38
N THR A 116 -11.39 7.14 -11.38
CA THR A 116 -12.61 7.94 -11.05
C THR A 116 -12.32 9.12 -10.13
N ILE A 117 -11.37 8.99 -9.22
CA ILE A 117 -11.02 10.04 -8.26
C ILE A 117 -9.73 10.73 -8.72
N ALA A 118 -8.61 10.03 -8.57
CA ALA A 118 -7.30 10.45 -9.06
C ALA A 118 -6.27 9.33 -8.83
N PHE A 119 -5.23 9.26 -9.66
CA PHE A 119 -4.12 8.34 -9.46
C PHE A 119 -3.35 8.63 -8.16
N THR A 120 -3.25 9.90 -7.80
CA THR A 120 -2.65 10.40 -6.54
C THR A 120 -3.43 9.97 -5.29
N PHE A 121 -4.71 9.61 -5.42
CA PHE A 121 -5.47 8.96 -4.36
C PHE A 121 -5.25 7.45 -4.35
N GLY A 122 -5.41 6.79 -5.48
CA GLY A 122 -5.44 5.32 -5.55
C GLY A 122 -4.10 4.66 -5.28
N ALA A 123 -2.98 5.24 -5.73
CA ALA A 123 -1.65 4.68 -5.50
C ALA A 123 -1.25 4.66 -4.01
N PRO A 124 -1.37 5.75 -3.23
CA PRO A 124 -1.14 5.69 -1.79
C PRO A 124 -2.14 4.81 -1.04
N LEU A 125 -3.41 4.75 -1.48
CA LEU A 125 -4.39 3.83 -0.92
C LEU A 125 -3.94 2.38 -1.09
N PHE A 126 -3.41 2.02 -2.27
CA PHE A 126 -2.84 0.69 -2.49
C PHE A 126 -1.70 0.40 -1.51
N LEU A 127 -0.78 1.36 -1.32
CA LEU A 127 0.34 1.21 -0.38
C LEU A 127 -0.15 1.02 1.05
N HIS A 128 -1.17 1.76 1.48
CA HIS A 128 -1.82 1.57 2.77
C HIS A 128 -2.36 0.14 2.94
N LEU A 129 -3.10 -0.35 1.96
CA LEU A 129 -3.67 -1.71 1.98
C LEU A 129 -2.58 -2.78 1.94
N ARG A 130 -1.50 -2.54 1.19
CA ARG A 130 -0.33 -3.41 1.12
C ARG A 130 0.35 -3.55 2.49
N GLU A 131 0.62 -2.46 3.18
CA GLU A 131 1.23 -2.48 4.51
C GLU A 131 0.36 -3.25 5.52
N ARG A 132 -0.94 -3.05 5.48
CA ARG A 132 -1.88 -3.82 6.31
C ARG A 132 -1.83 -5.31 5.99
N ARG A 133 -1.75 -5.66 4.70
CA ARG A 133 -1.66 -7.06 4.27
C ARG A 133 -0.35 -7.72 4.69
N LEU A 134 0.77 -7.00 4.61
CA LEU A 134 2.06 -7.49 5.07
C LEU A 134 2.04 -7.75 6.58
N ALA A 135 1.50 -6.84 7.38
CA ALA A 135 1.35 -7.02 8.82
C ALA A 135 0.46 -8.24 9.16
N GLU A 136 -0.60 -8.46 8.39
CA GLU A 136 -1.44 -9.65 8.55
C GLU A 136 -0.69 -10.96 8.25
N LEU A 137 0.08 -10.99 7.15
CA LEU A 137 0.88 -12.16 6.78
C LEU A 137 1.95 -12.47 7.82
N GLN A 138 2.61 -11.45 8.36
CA GLN A 138 3.58 -11.61 9.45
C GLN A 138 2.94 -12.22 10.71
N ARG A 139 1.75 -11.76 11.10
CA ARG A 139 0.98 -12.35 12.22
C ARG A 139 0.63 -13.81 12.02
N LEU A 140 0.44 -14.23 10.76
CA LEU A 140 0.13 -15.61 10.41
C LEU A 140 1.38 -16.48 10.22
N GLY A 141 2.60 -15.95 10.47
CA GLY A 141 3.87 -16.65 10.25
C GLY A 141 4.13 -17.01 8.78
N ARG A 142 3.51 -16.29 7.84
CA ARG A 142 3.70 -16.53 6.40
C ARG A 142 4.68 -15.51 5.84
N PRO A 143 5.73 -15.95 5.10
CA PRO A 143 6.61 -15.01 4.40
C PRO A 143 5.79 -14.21 3.38
N GLY A 144 6.00 -12.90 3.35
CA GLY A 144 5.36 -11.95 2.42
C GLY A 144 5.98 -11.98 1.01
#